data_2dd6ce0e7158a6d6be39e743d9bfced4
#
_entry.id   2dd6ce0e7158a6d6be39e743d9bfced4
#
_cell.length_a   1.000
_cell.length_b   1.000
_cell.length_c   1.000
_cell.angle_alpha   90.00
_cell.angle_beta   90.00
_cell.angle_gamma   90.00
#
_symmetry.space_group_name_H-M   'P 1'
#
loop_
_entity.id
_entity.type
_entity.pdbx_description
1 polymer ?
#
loop_
_entity_poly.entity_id
_entity_poly.type
_entity_poly.pdbx_seq_one_letter_code
_entity_poly.pdbx_strand_id
1 'polypeptide(L)'
;MATGSGKSRIMAALIEKCLDKKPDIKILVLFNKVTLLKQQADGFRSLLGKEKVSIYCGTEGQWDLSGPIVVGSIQSLDPEHLNFNLILVDECHALDEENGRYISFLKHQMQQNPKTRIVGFTATDFRHSGYIWGKNKFFSHACFNRGISFFIDQGFLVPPIAKQPDHLFDLSKLRTLRGEYRQEDVDVQALNIGMARDQVADALNRSQERNKIVWACSSISHCELIRTLLLELGETAVSLHSKMSWQDRTISENKFMKEDARHLTFVTVVAEGFDFPPIDCIVLMRPTKSPGLMIQICGRGLRLHPNKEDCLILDYANVISSLGPLEDPVIGKKKKGKGEQAPTQKVCPECRTYVPPRVMCCPQCGFNWPKAEATKINMTADENAAFLSKSIRTMELSGVKLRLHHSKNGNECFRLEYIPKGFFVDSISEYFAHQTEWGWRKFLVRAIELGISIKDTPAETISSPIQKIPRSIDYVIDSKYARVKRLIFAEDNSERFKV
;
A
#
# COMPACT_ATOMS: atom_id res chain seq x y z
N MET A 1 -4.17 -4.67 2.56
CA MET A 1 -4.87 -3.47 2.02
C MET A 1 -4.01 -2.24 2.29
N ALA A 2 -3.91 -1.29 1.35
CA ALA A 2 -3.07 -0.09 1.53
C ALA A 2 -3.47 0.77 2.75
N THR A 3 -2.52 1.55 3.28
CA THR A 3 -2.81 2.57 4.31
C THR A 3 -3.76 3.62 3.72
N GLY A 4 -4.78 4.04 4.47
CA GLY A 4 -5.76 5.03 4.01
C GLY A 4 -6.86 4.50 3.07
N SER A 5 -6.85 3.21 2.69
CA SER A 5 -7.83 2.60 1.78
C SER A 5 -9.17 2.21 2.41
N GLY A 6 -9.46 2.63 3.65
CA GLY A 6 -10.74 2.39 4.31
C GLY A 6 -10.86 1.07 5.07
N LYS A 7 -9.77 0.52 5.62
CA LYS A 7 -9.80 -0.72 6.44
C LYS A 7 -10.92 -0.72 7.48
N SER A 8 -11.08 0.36 8.25
CA SER A 8 -12.12 0.47 9.30
C SER A 8 -13.54 0.40 8.74
N ARG A 9 -13.79 0.95 7.56
CA ARG A 9 -15.10 0.84 6.88
C ARG A 9 -15.39 -0.58 6.44
N ILE A 10 -14.37 -1.31 5.97
CA ILE A 10 -14.53 -2.72 5.60
C ILE A 10 -14.76 -3.59 6.84
N MET A 11 -14.07 -3.30 7.96
CA MET A 11 -14.36 -3.94 9.25
C MET A 11 -15.81 -3.70 9.66
N ALA A 12 -16.30 -2.46 9.58
CA ALA A 12 -17.69 -2.13 9.90
C ALA A 12 -18.70 -2.88 9.02
N ALA A 13 -18.47 -2.90 7.70
CA ALA A 13 -19.32 -3.63 6.76
C ALA A 13 -19.31 -5.16 7.00
N LEU A 14 -18.16 -5.72 7.38
CA LEU A 14 -18.07 -7.14 7.78
C LEU A 14 -18.85 -7.41 9.06
N ILE A 15 -18.69 -6.55 10.06
CA ILE A 15 -19.41 -6.63 11.34
C ILE A 15 -20.93 -6.58 11.09
N GLU A 16 -21.42 -5.61 10.33
CA GLU A 16 -22.83 -5.44 9.97
C GLU A 16 -23.39 -6.72 9.33
N LYS A 17 -22.72 -7.24 8.30
CA LYS A 17 -23.12 -8.50 7.65
C LYS A 17 -23.12 -9.71 8.60
N CYS A 18 -22.25 -9.73 9.59
CA CYS A 18 -22.24 -10.81 10.59
C CYS A 18 -23.39 -10.69 11.56
N LEU A 19 -23.72 -9.47 12.02
CA LEU A 19 -24.87 -9.19 12.89
C LEU A 19 -26.19 -9.47 12.19
N ASP A 20 -26.34 -9.13 10.91
CA ASP A 20 -27.53 -9.42 10.11
C ASP A 20 -27.81 -10.92 10.02
N LYS A 21 -26.75 -11.73 9.87
CA LYS A 21 -26.87 -13.19 9.78
C LYS A 21 -27.04 -13.87 11.13
N LYS A 22 -26.46 -13.31 12.17
CA LYS A 22 -26.47 -13.86 13.52
C LYS A 22 -26.48 -12.72 14.54
N PRO A 23 -27.64 -12.24 14.96
CA PRO A 23 -27.74 -11.11 15.89
C PRO A 23 -27.06 -11.31 17.25
N ASP A 24 -26.94 -12.54 17.72
CA ASP A 24 -26.33 -12.89 19.02
C ASP A 24 -24.81 -13.05 18.94
N ILE A 25 -24.19 -12.74 17.77
CA ILE A 25 -22.74 -12.90 17.60
C ILE A 25 -21.98 -11.91 18.49
N LYS A 26 -20.98 -12.39 19.22
CA LYS A 26 -20.03 -11.55 19.97
C LYS A 26 -18.79 -11.30 19.13
N ILE A 27 -18.50 -10.03 18.87
CA ILE A 27 -17.40 -9.59 18.01
C ILE A 27 -16.42 -8.75 18.81
N LEU A 28 -15.13 -9.10 18.72
CA LEU A 28 -14.04 -8.31 19.28
C LEU A 28 -13.25 -7.63 18.16
N VAL A 29 -13.01 -6.34 18.29
CA VAL A 29 -12.09 -5.58 17.44
C VAL A 29 -10.89 -5.17 18.26
N LEU A 30 -9.72 -5.72 17.93
CA LEU A 30 -8.47 -5.48 18.65
C LEU A 30 -7.62 -4.42 17.97
N PHE A 31 -7.28 -3.41 18.78
CA PHE A 31 -6.33 -2.38 18.40
C PHE A 31 -5.05 -2.48 19.23
N ASN A 32 -3.91 -2.27 18.55
CA ASN A 32 -2.59 -2.35 19.18
C ASN A 32 -2.29 -1.11 20.05
N LYS A 33 -2.91 0.04 19.74
CA LYS A 33 -2.66 1.31 20.42
C LYS A 33 -3.95 1.89 21.00
N VAL A 34 -3.89 2.26 22.28
CA VAL A 34 -4.99 2.86 23.02
C VAL A 34 -5.44 4.19 22.40
N THR A 35 -4.49 5.01 21.92
CA THR A 35 -4.79 6.30 21.28
C THR A 35 -5.69 6.18 20.04
N LEU A 36 -5.64 5.05 19.34
CA LEU A 36 -6.49 4.76 18.18
C LEU A 36 -7.83 4.19 18.56
N LEU A 37 -7.88 3.48 19.68
CA LEU A 37 -9.03 2.69 20.10
C LEU A 37 -10.29 3.57 20.23
N LYS A 38 -10.18 4.71 20.91
CA LYS A 38 -11.31 5.63 21.10
C LYS A 38 -11.81 6.20 19.78
N GLN A 39 -10.90 6.72 18.94
CA GLN A 39 -11.25 7.25 17.62
C GLN A 39 -11.93 6.20 16.74
N GLN A 40 -11.43 4.97 16.75
CA GLN A 40 -12.00 3.88 15.97
C GLN A 40 -13.35 3.41 16.56
N ALA A 41 -13.47 3.35 17.88
CA ALA A 41 -14.74 3.04 18.54
C ALA A 41 -15.82 4.07 18.18
N ASP A 42 -15.48 5.36 18.18
CA ASP A 42 -16.41 6.42 17.78
C ASP A 42 -16.77 6.31 16.28
N GLY A 43 -15.81 5.94 15.43
CA GLY A 43 -16.07 5.62 14.02
C GLY A 43 -17.04 4.43 13.85
N PHE A 44 -16.87 3.34 14.60
CA PHE A 44 -17.81 2.22 14.58
C PHE A 44 -19.17 2.59 15.14
N ARG A 45 -19.23 3.40 16.22
CA ARG A 45 -20.49 3.92 16.77
C ARG A 45 -21.27 4.75 15.76
N SER A 46 -20.57 5.56 14.98
CA SER A 46 -21.17 6.36 13.90
C SER A 46 -21.73 5.51 12.76
N LEU A 47 -21.06 4.40 12.42
CA LEU A 47 -21.45 3.54 11.30
C LEU A 47 -22.47 2.47 11.66
N LEU A 48 -22.40 1.91 12.88
CA LEU A 48 -23.12 0.69 13.27
C LEU A 48 -24.19 0.93 14.36
N GLY A 49 -24.18 2.10 14.98
CA GLY A 49 -25.05 2.45 16.12
C GLY A 49 -24.26 2.46 17.44
N LYS A 50 -24.51 3.52 18.22
CA LYS A 50 -23.77 3.79 19.47
C LYS A 50 -24.01 2.70 20.53
N GLU A 51 -25.22 2.15 20.59
CA GLU A 51 -25.67 1.12 21.52
C GLU A 51 -25.04 -0.26 21.25
N LYS A 52 -24.54 -0.49 20.05
CA LYS A 52 -23.95 -1.77 19.67
C LYS A 52 -22.45 -1.88 20.01
N VAL A 53 -21.79 -0.75 20.30
CA VAL A 53 -20.33 -0.67 20.42
C VAL A 53 -19.89 -0.33 21.82
N SER A 54 -19.36 -1.30 22.52
CA SER A 54 -18.74 -1.21 23.85
C SER A 54 -17.23 -1.02 23.76
N ILE A 55 -16.65 -0.39 24.77
CA ILE A 55 -15.18 -0.21 24.89
C ILE A 55 -14.68 -0.99 26.10
N TYR A 56 -13.62 -1.79 25.87
CA TYR A 56 -12.93 -2.52 26.92
C TYR A 56 -11.44 -2.15 26.95
N CYS A 57 -11.10 -1.14 27.75
CA CYS A 57 -9.76 -0.58 27.80
C CYS A 57 -9.45 0.03 29.17
N GLY A 58 -8.54 -0.56 29.93
CA GLY A 58 -8.16 -0.11 31.27
C GLY A 58 -7.51 1.27 31.29
N THR A 59 -6.74 1.63 30.27
CA THR A 59 -6.13 2.97 30.18
C THR A 59 -7.17 4.07 30.02
N GLU A 60 -8.32 3.77 29.40
CA GLU A 60 -9.47 4.69 29.28
C GLU A 60 -10.46 4.57 30.45
N GLY A 61 -10.20 3.70 31.40
CA GLY A 61 -11.10 3.43 32.53
C GLY A 61 -12.44 2.84 32.12
N GLN A 62 -12.55 2.22 30.94
CA GLN A 62 -13.78 1.65 30.40
C GLN A 62 -13.69 0.13 30.35
N TRP A 63 -14.69 -0.55 30.95
CA TRP A 63 -14.74 -2.01 31.10
C TRP A 63 -16.10 -2.55 30.65
N ASP A 64 -16.63 -2.05 29.53
CA ASP A 64 -17.94 -2.40 29.04
C ASP A 64 -17.88 -3.57 28.04
N LEU A 65 -18.67 -4.62 28.29
CA LEU A 65 -18.85 -5.81 27.48
C LEU A 65 -20.29 -6.02 27.04
N SER A 66 -21.19 -5.06 27.32
CA SER A 66 -22.63 -5.22 27.13
C SER A 66 -23.05 -5.32 25.68
N GLY A 67 -22.36 -4.60 24.80
CA GLY A 67 -22.66 -4.59 23.36
C GLY A 67 -22.23 -5.87 22.63
N PRO A 68 -22.80 -6.14 21.45
CA PRO A 68 -22.39 -7.24 20.59
C PRO A 68 -21.00 -7.00 19.98
N ILE A 69 -20.55 -5.75 19.89
CA ILE A 69 -19.25 -5.34 19.37
C ILE A 69 -18.43 -4.75 20.51
N VAL A 70 -17.31 -5.36 20.82
CA VAL A 70 -16.35 -4.88 21.82
C VAL A 70 -15.11 -4.37 21.12
N VAL A 71 -14.76 -3.11 21.32
CA VAL A 71 -13.50 -2.53 20.88
C VAL A 71 -12.53 -2.56 22.06
N GLY A 72 -11.43 -3.30 21.92
CA GLY A 72 -10.55 -3.60 23.02
C GLY A 72 -9.07 -3.43 22.75
N SER A 73 -8.32 -3.18 23.83
CA SER A 73 -6.86 -3.23 23.84
C SER A 73 -6.41 -4.56 24.45
N ILE A 74 -5.44 -5.20 23.81
CA ILE A 74 -4.90 -6.49 24.30
C ILE A 74 -4.32 -6.41 25.73
N GLN A 75 -3.84 -5.25 26.14
CA GLN A 75 -3.29 -5.05 27.49
C GLN A 75 -4.36 -5.20 28.56
N SER A 76 -5.61 -4.93 28.21
CA SER A 76 -6.75 -4.91 29.14
C SER A 76 -7.56 -6.21 29.13
N LEU A 77 -7.40 -7.05 28.11
CA LEU A 77 -8.19 -8.27 27.95
C LEU A 77 -7.65 -9.42 28.80
N ASP A 78 -8.55 -10.03 29.57
CA ASP A 78 -8.30 -11.28 30.27
C ASP A 78 -8.87 -12.45 29.45
N PRO A 79 -8.04 -13.39 29.01
CA PRO A 79 -8.48 -14.50 28.16
C PRO A 79 -9.44 -15.47 28.84
N GLU A 80 -9.40 -15.61 30.19
CA GLU A 80 -10.14 -16.63 30.90
C GLU A 80 -11.65 -16.34 30.99
N HIS A 81 -12.05 -15.08 30.96
CA HIS A 81 -13.43 -14.64 31.20
C HIS A 81 -14.15 -14.15 29.95
N LEU A 82 -13.49 -14.20 28.78
CA LEU A 82 -14.01 -13.64 27.54
C LEU A 82 -14.16 -14.73 26.47
N ASN A 83 -15.28 -14.69 25.74
CA ASN A 83 -15.53 -15.60 24.62
C ASN A 83 -16.14 -14.83 23.45
N PHE A 84 -15.45 -14.83 22.32
CA PHE A 84 -15.87 -14.15 21.11
C PHE A 84 -16.00 -15.12 19.93
N ASN A 85 -17.00 -14.89 19.07
CA ASN A 85 -17.22 -15.69 17.87
C ASN A 85 -16.37 -15.20 16.68
N LEU A 86 -16.14 -13.88 16.61
CA LEU A 86 -15.33 -13.24 15.60
C LEU A 86 -14.36 -12.25 16.24
N ILE A 87 -13.09 -12.34 15.88
CA ILE A 87 -12.07 -11.42 16.35
C ILE A 87 -11.42 -10.75 15.12
N LEU A 88 -11.53 -9.45 15.04
CA LEU A 88 -10.88 -8.62 14.03
C LEU A 88 -9.64 -7.99 14.65
N VAL A 89 -8.48 -8.15 14.02
CA VAL A 89 -7.20 -7.65 14.53
C VAL A 89 -6.67 -6.59 13.59
N ASP A 90 -6.62 -5.34 14.05
CA ASP A 90 -6.00 -4.28 13.27
C ASP A 90 -4.47 -4.30 13.39
N GLU A 91 -3.79 -3.90 12.34
CA GLU A 91 -2.33 -3.93 12.18
C GLU A 91 -1.72 -5.29 12.60
N CYS A 92 -2.35 -6.38 12.12
CA CYS A 92 -1.98 -7.75 12.49
C CYS A 92 -0.52 -8.15 12.15
N HIS A 93 0.20 -7.35 11.36
CA HIS A 93 1.63 -7.53 11.13
C HIS A 93 2.46 -7.34 12.40
N ALA A 94 1.94 -6.63 13.41
CA ALA A 94 2.61 -6.44 14.71
C ALA A 94 2.53 -7.66 15.64
N LEU A 95 1.75 -8.70 15.29
CA LEU A 95 1.61 -9.91 16.10
C LEU A 95 2.94 -10.68 16.15
N ASP A 96 3.51 -10.88 17.35
CA ASP A 96 4.63 -11.79 17.53
C ASP A 96 4.11 -13.23 17.58
N GLU A 97 4.52 -14.06 16.61
CA GLU A 97 4.01 -15.43 16.48
C GLU A 97 4.59 -16.40 17.51
N GLU A 98 5.73 -16.06 18.12
CA GLU A 98 6.44 -17.00 19.01
C GLU A 98 6.01 -16.88 20.45
N ASN A 99 5.95 -15.65 21.03
CA ASN A 99 5.73 -15.46 22.48
C ASN A 99 4.87 -14.22 22.83
N GLY A 100 4.12 -13.67 21.90
CA GLY A 100 3.36 -12.44 22.14
C GLY A 100 2.06 -12.67 22.90
N ARG A 101 1.72 -11.76 23.83
CA ARG A 101 0.44 -11.74 24.56
C ARG A 101 -0.77 -11.83 23.62
N TYR A 102 -0.69 -11.19 22.43
CA TYR A 102 -1.70 -11.28 21.38
C TYR A 102 -1.94 -12.72 20.93
N ILE A 103 -0.89 -13.42 20.54
CA ILE A 103 -1.01 -14.79 20.02
C ILE A 103 -1.52 -15.74 21.11
N SER A 104 -1.06 -15.58 22.35
CA SER A 104 -1.53 -16.38 23.47
C SER A 104 -3.03 -16.18 23.70
N PHE A 105 -3.51 -14.93 23.70
CA PHE A 105 -4.93 -14.60 23.79
C PHE A 105 -5.74 -15.23 22.64
N LEU A 106 -5.30 -15.04 21.39
CA LEU A 106 -6.01 -15.55 20.22
C LEU A 106 -6.06 -17.10 20.20
N LYS A 107 -4.96 -17.75 20.55
CA LYS A 107 -4.93 -19.24 20.69
C LYS A 107 -5.87 -19.72 21.77
N HIS A 108 -5.90 -19.05 22.94
CA HIS A 108 -6.81 -19.39 24.03
C HIS A 108 -8.28 -19.27 23.58
N GLN A 109 -8.65 -18.18 22.90
CA GLN A 109 -10.00 -18.00 22.35
C GLN A 109 -10.40 -19.12 21.36
N MET A 110 -9.47 -19.56 20.52
CA MET A 110 -9.71 -20.68 19.59
C MET A 110 -9.84 -22.04 20.31
N GLN A 111 -9.13 -22.23 21.44
CA GLN A 111 -9.25 -23.43 22.27
C GLN A 111 -10.59 -23.48 23.00
N GLN A 112 -11.02 -22.36 23.56
CA GLN A 112 -12.32 -22.24 24.26
C GLN A 112 -13.49 -22.41 23.29
N ASN A 113 -13.38 -21.86 22.10
CA ASN A 113 -14.41 -21.96 21.07
C ASN A 113 -13.77 -22.24 19.69
N PRO A 114 -13.75 -23.51 19.24
CA PRO A 114 -13.18 -23.88 17.93
C PRO A 114 -13.90 -23.25 16.72
N LYS A 115 -15.10 -22.68 16.92
CA LYS A 115 -15.85 -21.95 15.88
C LYS A 115 -15.45 -20.49 15.78
N THR A 116 -14.62 -19.96 16.71
CA THR A 116 -14.09 -18.60 16.62
C THR A 116 -13.33 -18.39 15.32
N ARG A 117 -13.62 -17.28 14.66
CA ARG A 117 -12.92 -16.85 13.45
C ARG A 117 -12.08 -15.62 13.75
N ILE A 118 -10.85 -15.61 13.26
CA ILE A 118 -9.90 -14.50 13.43
C ILE A 118 -9.54 -13.96 12.06
N VAL A 119 -9.75 -12.65 11.88
CA VAL A 119 -9.45 -11.93 10.63
C VAL A 119 -8.48 -10.80 10.94
N GLY A 120 -7.29 -10.86 10.35
CA GLY A 120 -6.27 -9.83 10.45
C GLY A 120 -6.41 -8.77 9.36
N PHE A 121 -6.25 -7.51 9.74
CA PHE A 121 -6.18 -6.37 8.83
C PHE A 121 -4.81 -5.71 8.95
N THR A 122 -4.19 -5.39 7.83
CA THR A 122 -2.90 -4.68 7.81
C THR A 122 -2.68 -4.00 6.47
N ALA A 123 -1.86 -2.96 6.49
CA ALA A 123 -1.33 -2.34 5.27
C ALA A 123 -0.10 -3.08 4.74
N THR A 124 0.61 -3.79 5.61
CA THR A 124 1.85 -4.50 5.32
C THR A 124 1.71 -5.95 5.76
N ASP A 125 1.51 -6.86 4.81
CA ASP A 125 1.30 -8.29 5.07
C ASP A 125 2.61 -9.08 5.17
N PHE A 126 3.72 -8.37 5.43
CA PHE A 126 5.07 -8.91 5.52
C PHE A 126 5.88 -8.29 6.66
N ARG A 127 6.96 -8.96 7.04
CA ARG A 127 8.02 -8.53 7.96
C ARG A 127 9.38 -8.76 7.31
N HIS A 128 10.47 -8.44 8.02
CA HIS A 128 11.82 -8.82 7.57
C HIS A 128 11.99 -10.32 7.32
N SER A 129 11.22 -11.16 8.00
CA SER A 129 11.23 -12.63 7.86
C SER A 129 10.36 -13.16 6.72
N GLY A 130 9.62 -12.30 6.00
CA GLY A 130 8.70 -12.67 4.93
C GLY A 130 7.22 -12.38 5.25
N TYR A 131 6.31 -13.02 4.51
CA TYR A 131 4.87 -12.84 4.70
C TYR A 131 4.39 -13.34 6.06
N ILE A 132 3.38 -12.65 6.65
CA ILE A 132 2.75 -13.00 7.94
C ILE A 132 1.68 -14.09 7.81
N TRP A 133 1.44 -14.58 6.59
CA TRP A 133 0.45 -15.62 6.26
C TRP A 133 1.06 -16.72 5.39
N GLY A 134 0.44 -17.90 5.42
CA GLY A 134 0.87 -19.07 4.64
C GLY A 134 0.96 -20.34 5.47
N LYS A 135 1.60 -21.37 4.91
CA LYS A 135 1.79 -22.67 5.59
C LYS A 135 2.63 -22.47 6.87
N ASN A 136 2.18 -23.01 7.99
CA ASN A 136 2.82 -22.90 9.31
C ASN A 136 2.87 -21.46 9.89
N LYS A 137 2.02 -20.56 9.39
CA LYS A 137 1.82 -19.24 9.97
C LYS A 137 0.50 -19.19 10.74
N PHE A 138 0.36 -18.20 11.65
CA PHE A 138 -0.88 -18.02 12.39
C PHE A 138 -2.07 -17.73 11.45
N PHE A 139 -1.87 -16.86 10.47
CA PHE A 139 -2.82 -16.64 9.39
C PHE A 139 -2.51 -17.59 8.24
N SER A 140 -3.44 -18.48 7.91
CA SER A 140 -3.26 -19.49 6.85
C SER A 140 -3.35 -18.90 5.44
N HIS A 141 -4.17 -17.89 5.23
CA HIS A 141 -4.50 -17.33 3.92
C HIS A 141 -4.67 -15.82 3.97
N ALA A 142 -4.39 -15.15 2.84
CA ALA A 142 -4.78 -13.77 2.60
C ALA A 142 -6.06 -13.74 1.77
N CYS A 143 -7.18 -13.32 2.37
CA CYS A 143 -8.49 -13.24 1.69
C CYS A 143 -8.52 -12.13 0.65
N PHE A 144 -7.84 -11.01 0.94
CA PHE A 144 -7.76 -9.87 0.05
C PHE A 144 -6.37 -9.23 0.15
N ASN A 145 -5.65 -9.22 -0.97
CA ASN A 145 -4.36 -8.54 -1.09
C ASN A 145 -4.33 -7.73 -2.39
N ARG A 146 -4.25 -6.39 -2.27
CA ARG A 146 -4.14 -5.46 -3.38
C ARG A 146 -3.14 -4.37 -3.03
N GLY A 147 -2.27 -4.05 -4.01
CA GLY A 147 -1.27 -2.97 -3.92
C GLY A 147 -1.90 -1.57 -3.95
N ILE A 148 -1.08 -0.56 -3.69
CA ILE A 148 -1.49 0.85 -3.68
C ILE A 148 -2.06 1.27 -5.04
N SER A 149 -1.47 0.82 -6.15
CA SER A 149 -1.93 1.11 -7.52
C SER A 149 -3.39 0.75 -7.75
N PHE A 150 -3.84 -0.41 -7.23
CA PHE A 150 -5.25 -0.78 -7.32
C PHE A 150 -6.18 0.27 -6.71
N PHE A 151 -5.81 0.83 -5.56
CA PHE A 151 -6.64 1.84 -4.88
C PHE A 151 -6.56 3.20 -5.56
N ILE A 152 -5.43 3.55 -6.17
CA ILE A 152 -5.29 4.75 -7.01
C ILE A 152 -6.15 4.61 -8.27
N ASP A 153 -6.03 3.49 -8.99
CA ASP A 153 -6.81 3.20 -10.20
C ASP A 153 -8.33 3.21 -9.96
N GLN A 154 -8.76 2.85 -8.75
CA GLN A 154 -10.16 2.88 -8.35
C GLN A 154 -10.59 4.21 -7.73
N GLY A 155 -9.73 5.21 -7.69
CA GLY A 155 -10.04 6.54 -7.14
C GLY A 155 -10.23 6.56 -5.62
N PHE A 156 -9.65 5.62 -4.87
CA PHE A 156 -9.67 5.61 -3.39
C PHE A 156 -8.44 6.25 -2.75
N LEU A 157 -7.38 6.45 -3.50
CA LEU A 157 -6.15 7.12 -3.10
C LEU A 157 -5.66 8.03 -4.21
N VAL A 158 -4.91 9.09 -3.86
CA VAL A 158 -4.19 9.92 -4.82
C VAL A 158 -2.82 9.32 -5.17
N PRO A 159 -2.27 9.60 -6.36
CA PRO A 159 -0.95 9.12 -6.75
C PRO A 159 0.16 9.84 -5.97
N PRO A 160 1.27 9.14 -5.59
CA PRO A 160 2.47 9.77 -5.06
C PRO A 160 3.38 10.29 -6.18
N ILE A 161 3.97 11.47 -5.97
CA ILE A 161 5.09 11.98 -6.76
C ILE A 161 6.32 11.99 -5.85
N ALA A 162 7.23 11.03 -6.02
CA ALA A 162 8.40 10.92 -5.18
C ALA A 162 9.62 11.55 -5.86
N LYS A 163 10.34 12.42 -5.13
CA LYS A 163 11.55 13.08 -5.60
C LYS A 163 12.72 12.83 -4.65
N GLN A 164 13.92 12.69 -5.23
CA GLN A 164 15.18 12.64 -4.51
C GLN A 164 15.80 14.04 -4.51
N PRO A 165 15.85 14.73 -3.39
CA PRO A 165 16.53 16.02 -3.25
C PRO A 165 18.06 15.89 -3.31
N ASP A 166 18.78 17.03 -3.17
CA ASP A 166 20.23 17.03 -3.30
C ASP A 166 20.99 16.77 -1.99
N HIS A 167 20.47 17.23 -0.85
CA HIS A 167 21.11 17.12 0.48
C HIS A 167 20.69 15.84 1.22
N LEU A 168 21.19 14.68 0.76
CA LEU A 168 20.78 13.38 1.28
C LEU A 168 21.57 12.95 2.52
N PHE A 169 20.94 12.10 3.36
CA PHE A 169 21.65 11.32 4.34
C PHE A 169 22.61 10.33 3.67
N ASP A 170 23.84 10.26 4.17
CA ASP A 170 24.84 9.29 3.71
C ASP A 170 24.64 7.96 4.44
N LEU A 171 23.90 7.06 3.81
CA LEU A 171 23.57 5.75 4.38
C LEU A 171 24.81 4.85 4.55
N SER A 172 25.91 5.11 3.83
CA SER A 172 27.14 4.31 3.93
C SER A 172 27.82 4.45 5.28
N LYS A 173 27.61 5.57 5.98
CA LYS A 173 28.14 5.87 7.30
C LYS A 173 27.27 5.33 8.46
N LEU A 174 26.10 4.75 8.16
CA LEU A 174 25.17 4.27 9.18
C LEU A 174 25.36 2.78 9.44
N ARG A 175 25.77 2.45 10.66
CA ARG A 175 25.84 1.05 11.13
C ARG A 175 24.46 0.49 11.38
N THR A 176 24.32 -0.82 11.26
CA THR A 176 23.04 -1.52 11.45
C THR A 176 23.05 -2.31 12.76
N LEU A 177 21.98 -2.19 13.54
CA LEU A 177 21.72 -2.97 14.75
C LEU A 177 20.31 -3.56 14.70
N ARG A 178 20.19 -4.87 14.90
CA ARG A 178 18.89 -5.59 14.89
C ARG A 178 18.01 -5.33 13.67
N GLY A 179 18.64 -5.12 12.50
CA GLY A 179 17.92 -4.92 11.25
C GLY A 179 17.52 -3.47 10.94
N GLU A 180 17.86 -2.50 11.81
CA GLU A 180 17.62 -1.06 11.61
C GLU A 180 18.94 -0.27 11.77
N TYR A 181 18.97 0.99 11.33
CA TYR A 181 20.13 1.86 11.53
C TYR A 181 20.28 2.24 13.01
N ARG A 182 21.55 2.33 13.48
CA ARG A 182 21.83 2.80 14.84
C ARG A 182 21.46 4.27 14.99
N GLN A 183 20.66 4.58 16.00
CA GLN A 183 20.14 5.93 16.21
C GLN A 183 21.25 6.96 16.41
N GLU A 184 22.35 6.59 17.08
CA GLU A 184 23.48 7.49 17.31
C GLU A 184 24.12 7.93 15.98
N ASP A 185 24.30 7.01 15.03
CA ASP A 185 24.88 7.32 13.73
C ASP A 185 23.95 8.22 12.88
N VAL A 186 22.63 7.98 12.98
CA VAL A 186 21.63 8.82 12.32
C VAL A 186 21.61 10.22 12.92
N ASP A 187 21.66 10.35 14.26
CA ASP A 187 21.61 11.63 14.96
C ASP A 187 22.82 12.51 14.66
N VAL A 188 24.00 11.93 14.42
CA VAL A 188 25.20 12.67 13.99
C VAL A 188 24.94 13.46 12.70
N GLN A 189 24.24 12.88 11.75
CA GLN A 189 23.89 13.55 10.50
C GLN A 189 22.65 14.45 10.66
N ALA A 190 21.62 13.94 11.32
CA ALA A 190 20.33 14.61 11.50
C ALA A 190 20.43 15.92 12.30
N LEU A 191 21.35 15.98 13.25
CA LEU A 191 21.58 17.17 14.10
C LEU A 191 22.68 18.08 13.58
N ASN A 192 23.23 17.82 12.39
CA ASN A 192 24.11 18.76 11.71
C ASN A 192 23.29 19.97 11.22
N ILE A 193 23.43 21.10 11.91
CA ILE A 193 22.63 22.31 11.68
C ILE A 193 22.76 22.81 10.24
N GLY A 194 23.96 22.79 9.65
CA GLY A 194 24.20 23.22 8.28
C GLY A 194 23.40 22.35 7.29
N MET A 195 23.55 21.03 7.39
CA MET A 195 22.81 20.07 6.56
C MET A 195 21.30 20.19 6.76
N ALA A 196 20.82 20.31 8.00
CA ALA A 196 19.40 20.46 8.30
C ALA A 196 18.82 21.76 7.70
N ARG A 197 19.56 22.85 7.76
CA ARG A 197 19.18 24.14 7.18
C ARG A 197 19.07 24.07 5.65
N ASP A 198 20.06 23.44 5.00
CA ASP A 198 20.03 23.24 3.54
C ASP A 198 18.87 22.36 3.12
N GLN A 199 18.60 21.28 3.86
CA GLN A 199 17.45 20.39 3.62
C GLN A 199 16.12 21.11 3.78
N VAL A 200 15.96 21.93 4.83
CA VAL A 200 14.73 22.70 5.06
C VAL A 200 14.52 23.71 3.94
N ALA A 201 15.55 24.49 3.56
CA ALA A 201 15.48 25.48 2.50
C ALA A 201 15.12 24.83 1.14
N ASP A 202 15.76 23.71 0.78
CA ASP A 202 15.47 22.97 -0.45
C ASP A 202 14.04 22.39 -0.43
N ALA A 203 13.60 21.84 0.70
CA ALA A 203 12.25 21.30 0.83
C ALA A 203 11.17 22.39 0.69
N LEU A 204 11.36 23.54 1.29
CA LEU A 204 10.46 24.69 1.15
C LEU A 204 10.37 25.13 -0.30
N ASN A 205 11.51 25.25 -0.99
CA ASN A 205 11.54 25.61 -2.41
C ASN A 205 10.77 24.61 -3.29
N ARG A 206 10.91 23.29 -3.01
CA ARG A 206 10.23 22.23 -3.78
C ARG A 206 8.75 22.05 -3.43
N SER A 207 8.31 22.58 -2.30
CA SER A 207 6.94 22.42 -1.79
C SER A 207 6.15 23.72 -1.70
N GLN A 208 6.51 24.74 -2.47
CA GLN A 208 5.86 26.05 -2.46
C GLN A 208 4.33 25.98 -2.67
N GLU A 209 3.89 25.10 -3.59
CA GLU A 209 2.48 24.90 -3.93
C GLU A 209 1.75 23.93 -3.00
N ARG A 210 2.40 23.44 -1.92
CA ARG A 210 1.82 22.49 -0.98
C ARG A 210 1.29 23.18 0.27
N ASN A 211 0.13 22.72 0.74
CA ASN A 211 -0.58 23.39 1.84
C ASN A 211 -0.31 22.75 3.20
N LYS A 212 -0.21 21.40 3.26
CA LYS A 212 -0.06 20.65 4.51
C LYS A 212 1.09 19.66 4.41
N ILE A 213 2.21 20.05 5.00
CA ILE A 213 3.50 19.38 4.86
C ILE A 213 3.86 18.67 6.17
N VAL A 214 4.13 17.38 6.11
CA VAL A 214 4.58 16.60 7.26
C VAL A 214 6.02 16.16 7.12
N TRP A 215 6.81 16.26 8.22
CA TRP A 215 8.24 16.00 8.27
C TRP A 215 8.51 14.79 9.17
N ALA A 216 8.87 13.67 8.58
CA ALA A 216 9.19 12.44 9.30
C ALA A 216 10.65 12.49 9.82
N CYS A 217 10.85 12.87 11.07
CA CYS A 217 12.15 13.05 11.69
C CYS A 217 12.67 11.78 12.36
N SER A 218 13.98 11.66 12.53
CA SER A 218 14.66 10.49 13.10
C SER A 218 14.58 10.42 14.62
N SER A 219 14.64 11.58 15.31
CA SER A 219 14.62 11.70 16.77
C SER A 219 13.86 12.95 17.21
N ILE A 220 13.56 13.03 18.52
CA ILE A 220 12.88 14.21 19.10
C ILE A 220 13.72 15.47 18.92
N SER A 221 15.03 15.38 19.15
CA SER A 221 15.96 16.50 18.95
C SER A 221 15.95 16.96 17.49
N HIS A 222 15.93 16.03 16.54
CA HIS A 222 15.82 16.35 15.11
C HIS A 222 14.47 17.00 14.79
N CYS A 223 13.37 16.48 15.35
CA CYS A 223 12.03 17.03 15.20
C CYS A 223 11.95 18.50 15.63
N GLU A 224 12.50 18.83 16.80
CA GLU A 224 12.54 20.19 17.32
C GLU A 224 13.51 21.09 16.56
N LEU A 225 14.66 20.58 16.09
CA LEU A 225 15.58 21.32 15.22
C LEU A 225 14.87 21.76 13.92
N ILE A 226 14.23 20.83 13.23
CA ILE A 226 13.51 21.14 11.97
C ILE A 226 12.39 22.14 12.23
N ARG A 227 11.60 21.98 13.31
CA ARG A 227 10.57 22.95 13.68
C ARG A 227 11.15 24.34 13.91
N THR A 228 12.26 24.43 14.63
CA THR A 228 12.94 25.72 14.91
C THR A 228 13.40 26.37 13.61
N LEU A 229 14.06 25.63 12.71
CA LEU A 229 14.51 26.13 11.42
C LEU A 229 13.35 26.62 10.53
N LEU A 230 12.21 25.92 10.54
CA LEU A 230 11.01 26.36 9.82
C LEU A 230 10.49 27.70 10.38
N LEU A 231 10.42 27.85 11.70
CA LEU A 231 9.99 29.09 12.34
C LEU A 231 10.97 30.26 12.08
N GLU A 232 12.29 29.99 12.07
CA GLU A 232 13.31 30.99 11.71
C GLU A 232 13.15 31.51 10.28
N LEU A 233 12.65 30.67 9.37
CA LEU A 233 12.37 31.00 7.98
C LEU A 233 10.97 31.63 7.76
N GLY A 234 10.23 31.91 8.83
CA GLY A 234 8.91 32.55 8.79
C GLY A 234 7.75 31.60 8.50
N GLU A 235 8.00 30.30 8.48
CA GLU A 235 6.94 29.29 8.30
C GLU A 235 6.19 29.00 9.61
N THR A 236 4.95 28.51 9.50
CA THR A 236 4.16 28.08 10.66
C THR A 236 4.33 26.59 10.89
N ALA A 237 4.90 26.20 12.03
CA ALA A 237 5.28 24.82 12.31
C ALA A 237 4.92 24.38 13.74
N VAL A 238 4.43 23.16 13.86
CA VAL A 238 4.20 22.46 15.14
C VAL A 238 4.93 21.12 15.15
N SER A 239 5.14 20.56 16.34
CA SER A 239 5.76 19.23 16.49
C SER A 239 4.83 18.25 17.20
N LEU A 240 5.02 16.94 16.90
CA LEU A 240 4.38 15.83 17.59
C LEU A 240 5.39 14.75 17.93
N HIS A 241 5.58 14.50 19.22
CA HIS A 241 6.46 13.43 19.71
C HIS A 241 6.04 12.89 21.09
N SER A 242 6.62 11.76 21.50
CA SER A 242 6.20 11.01 22.69
C SER A 242 6.44 11.70 24.04
N LYS A 243 7.36 12.70 24.09
CA LYS A 243 7.66 13.45 25.33
C LYS A 243 6.70 14.61 25.60
N MET A 244 5.79 14.92 24.65
CA MET A 244 4.80 15.98 24.84
C MET A 244 3.71 15.52 25.80
N SER A 245 3.21 16.47 26.63
CA SER A 245 1.99 16.24 27.39
C SER A 245 0.80 15.99 26.48
N TRP A 246 -0.26 15.34 26.97
CA TRP A 246 -1.49 15.15 26.20
C TRP A 246 -2.10 16.48 25.74
N GLN A 247 -2.03 17.50 26.60
CA GLN A 247 -2.53 18.84 26.30
C GLN A 247 -1.76 19.51 25.17
N ASP A 248 -0.43 19.55 25.25
CA ASP A 248 0.43 20.13 24.20
C ASP A 248 0.27 19.42 22.86
N ARG A 249 0.15 18.09 22.91
CA ARG A 249 -0.09 17.29 21.75
C ARG A 249 -1.43 17.65 21.09
N THR A 250 -2.51 17.77 21.86
CA THR A 250 -3.83 18.15 21.36
C THR A 250 -3.81 19.56 20.78
N ILE A 251 -3.10 20.50 21.40
CA ILE A 251 -2.92 21.85 20.89
C ILE A 251 -2.21 21.83 19.53
N SER A 252 -1.09 21.09 19.43
CA SER A 252 -0.32 20.97 18.18
C SER A 252 -1.14 20.32 17.06
N GLU A 253 -1.86 19.24 17.36
CA GLU A 253 -2.76 18.57 16.42
C GLU A 253 -3.85 19.54 15.93
N ASN A 254 -4.51 20.27 16.85
CA ASN A 254 -5.55 21.23 16.49
C ASN A 254 -5.01 22.39 15.64
N LYS A 255 -3.84 22.93 15.95
CA LYS A 255 -3.21 23.99 15.13
C LYS A 255 -2.93 23.50 13.71
N PHE A 256 -2.41 22.29 13.56
CA PHE A 256 -2.17 21.73 12.24
C PHE A 256 -3.47 21.44 11.48
N MET A 257 -4.49 20.90 12.16
CA MET A 257 -5.78 20.60 11.55
C MET A 257 -6.60 21.82 11.16
N LYS A 258 -6.52 22.92 11.93
CA LYS A 258 -7.30 24.16 11.75
C LYS A 258 -6.62 25.24 10.89
N GLU A 259 -5.64 24.87 10.08
CA GLU A 259 -4.90 25.78 9.18
C GLU A 259 -3.94 26.77 9.85
N ASP A 260 -3.84 26.82 11.17
CA ASP A 260 -2.92 27.70 11.89
C ASP A 260 -1.43 27.31 11.70
N ALA A 261 -1.17 26.05 11.31
CA ALA A 261 0.16 25.58 10.99
C ALA A 261 0.19 24.85 9.64
N ARG A 262 1.16 25.22 8.79
CA ARG A 262 1.42 24.58 7.51
C ARG A 262 2.26 23.33 7.65
N HIS A 263 3.18 23.33 8.60
CA HIS A 263 4.16 22.27 8.80
C HIS A 263 3.93 21.51 10.09
N LEU A 264 4.07 20.18 10.03
CA LEU A 264 4.05 19.29 11.17
C LEU A 264 5.31 18.44 11.17
N THR A 265 6.20 18.64 12.14
CA THR A 265 7.33 17.75 12.38
C THR A 265 6.94 16.65 13.35
N PHE A 266 7.38 15.40 13.11
CA PHE A 266 7.00 14.29 13.98
C PHE A 266 8.05 13.18 14.07
N VAL A 267 8.00 12.43 15.18
CA VAL A 267 8.75 11.20 15.38
C VAL A 267 7.79 10.06 15.68
N THR A 268 7.68 9.09 14.79
CA THR A 268 6.92 7.83 14.93
C THR A 268 5.42 7.98 15.20
N VAL A 269 4.98 8.97 15.96
CA VAL A 269 3.58 9.14 16.45
C VAL A 269 2.57 9.28 15.31
N VAL A 270 2.92 10.01 14.26
CA VAL A 270 2.04 10.23 13.09
C VAL A 270 2.02 9.02 12.15
N ALA A 271 3.03 8.16 12.22
CA ALA A 271 3.04 6.92 11.41
C ALA A 271 1.90 5.98 11.77
N GLU A 272 1.34 6.08 12.99
CA GLU A 272 0.28 5.22 13.46
C GLU A 272 -0.87 6.05 14.05
N GLY A 273 -2.01 6.09 13.34
CA GLY A 273 -3.26 6.59 13.86
C GLY A 273 -3.66 8.03 13.55
N PHE A 274 -2.73 8.87 13.12
CA PHE A 274 -3.07 10.24 12.73
C PHE A 274 -3.83 10.22 11.39
N ASP A 275 -5.09 10.66 11.42
CA ASP A 275 -5.96 10.73 10.25
C ASP A 275 -6.20 12.18 9.85
N PHE A 276 -5.45 12.65 8.86
CA PHE A 276 -5.58 13.99 8.32
C PHE A 276 -5.44 13.97 6.78
N PRO A 277 -6.54 13.81 6.04
CA PRO A 277 -6.55 13.71 4.59
C PRO A 277 -5.91 14.86 3.82
N PRO A 278 -5.94 16.14 4.29
CA PRO A 278 -5.33 17.27 3.60
C PRO A 278 -3.81 17.21 3.40
N ILE A 279 -3.07 16.28 4.04
CA ILE A 279 -1.61 16.16 3.83
C ILE A 279 -1.32 15.95 2.35
N ASP A 280 -0.62 16.90 1.72
CA ASP A 280 -0.27 16.90 0.30
C ASP A 280 1.25 16.88 0.04
N CYS A 281 2.06 16.95 1.11
CA CYS A 281 3.51 16.76 1.02
C CYS A 281 4.06 16.00 2.24
N ILE A 282 4.98 15.07 1.97
CA ILE A 282 5.71 14.31 3.00
C ILE A 282 7.21 14.49 2.78
N VAL A 283 7.91 14.95 3.80
CA VAL A 283 9.37 15.08 3.81
C VAL A 283 9.95 13.94 4.65
N LEU A 284 10.62 12.99 4.01
CA LEU A 284 11.27 11.87 4.65
C LEU A 284 12.68 12.25 5.09
N MET A 285 12.87 12.47 6.38
CA MET A 285 14.17 12.80 6.99
C MET A 285 14.62 11.73 8.00
N ARG A 286 14.04 10.54 7.92
CA ARG A 286 14.35 9.40 8.78
C ARG A 286 14.84 8.23 7.95
N PRO A 287 16.16 7.96 7.91
CA PRO A 287 16.68 6.72 7.36
C PRO A 287 16.04 5.50 8.07
N THR A 288 15.56 4.54 7.29
CA THR A 288 14.98 3.30 7.83
C THR A 288 15.22 2.13 6.88
N LYS A 289 15.33 0.93 7.44
CA LYS A 289 15.33 -0.34 6.71
C LYS A 289 13.98 -1.05 6.76
N SER A 290 12.96 -0.40 7.33
CA SER A 290 11.61 -0.95 7.45
C SER A 290 10.71 -0.50 6.29
N PRO A 291 10.41 -1.38 5.32
CA PRO A 291 9.45 -1.06 4.27
C PRO A 291 8.05 -0.76 4.84
N GLY A 292 7.68 -1.43 5.93
CA GLY A 292 6.41 -1.19 6.61
C GLY A 292 6.28 0.24 7.13
N LEU A 293 7.33 0.77 7.78
CA LEU A 293 7.35 2.15 8.26
C LEU A 293 7.27 3.15 7.10
N MET A 294 8.01 2.93 6.01
CA MET A 294 7.94 3.75 4.81
C MET A 294 6.51 3.81 4.25
N ILE A 295 5.87 2.64 4.08
CA ILE A 295 4.50 2.55 3.57
C ILE A 295 3.51 3.24 4.50
N GLN A 296 3.65 3.10 5.82
CA GLN A 296 2.78 3.75 6.79
C GLN A 296 2.91 5.28 6.74
N ILE A 297 4.13 5.82 6.69
CA ILE A 297 4.37 7.25 6.59
C ILE A 297 3.82 7.79 5.27
N CYS A 298 4.25 7.24 4.14
CA CYS A 298 3.84 7.73 2.82
C CYS A 298 2.34 7.56 2.58
N GLY A 299 1.75 6.47 3.07
CA GLY A 299 0.32 6.22 2.96
C GLY A 299 -0.59 7.26 3.65
N ARG A 300 -0.05 8.07 4.57
CA ARG A 300 -0.79 9.18 5.19
C ARG A 300 -1.13 10.27 4.19
N GLY A 301 -0.21 10.55 3.27
CA GLY A 301 -0.39 11.55 2.22
C GLY A 301 -1.19 11.05 1.02
N LEU A 302 -1.52 9.76 0.92
CA LEU A 302 -2.25 9.26 -0.25
C LEU A 302 -3.77 9.30 -0.11
N ARG A 303 -4.32 9.74 1.04
CA ARG A 303 -5.76 9.84 1.24
C ARG A 303 -6.39 10.89 0.35
N LEU A 304 -7.62 10.64 -0.08
CA LEU A 304 -8.39 11.59 -0.88
C LEU A 304 -8.72 12.85 -0.09
N HIS A 305 -8.61 13.98 -0.75
CA HIS A 305 -9.12 15.26 -0.27
C HIS A 305 -9.51 16.13 -1.47
N PRO A 306 -10.61 16.96 -1.41
CA PRO A 306 -11.09 17.74 -2.54
C PRO A 306 -10.04 18.68 -3.15
N ASN A 307 -9.13 19.21 -2.33
CA ASN A 307 -8.11 20.18 -2.76
C ASN A 307 -6.75 19.51 -3.04
N LYS A 308 -6.75 18.23 -3.42
CA LYS A 308 -5.50 17.47 -3.61
C LYS A 308 -5.64 16.46 -4.75
N GLU A 309 -4.77 16.55 -5.74
CA GLU A 309 -4.71 15.63 -6.87
C GLU A 309 -3.63 14.55 -6.69
N ASP A 310 -2.55 14.86 -5.98
CA ASP A 310 -1.42 13.99 -5.71
C ASP A 310 -0.82 14.24 -4.32
N CYS A 311 0.22 13.50 -3.95
CA CYS A 311 1.05 13.75 -2.78
C CYS A 311 2.52 13.78 -3.16
N LEU A 312 3.18 14.91 -2.90
CA LEU A 312 4.62 15.05 -3.08
C LEU A 312 5.37 14.34 -1.94
N ILE A 313 6.35 13.51 -2.27
CA ILE A 313 7.23 12.85 -1.32
C ILE A 313 8.68 13.29 -1.60
N LEU A 314 9.29 13.99 -0.66
CA LEU A 314 10.68 14.43 -0.72
C LEU A 314 11.55 13.50 0.14
N ASP A 315 12.42 12.71 -0.48
CA ASP A 315 13.18 11.65 0.18
C ASP A 315 14.63 12.07 0.47
N TYR A 316 14.84 12.84 1.54
CA TYR A 316 16.18 13.19 2.03
C TYR A 316 16.90 12.01 2.68
N ALA A 317 16.14 11.05 3.19
CA ALA A 317 16.66 9.90 3.89
C ALA A 317 17.10 8.74 2.98
N ASN A 318 16.97 8.91 1.65
CA ASN A 318 17.32 7.91 0.64
C ASN A 318 16.63 6.55 0.84
N VAL A 319 15.42 6.60 1.39
CA VAL A 319 14.62 5.42 1.77
C VAL A 319 14.08 4.72 0.54
N ILE A 320 13.55 5.49 -0.42
CA ILE A 320 12.92 4.95 -1.64
C ILE A 320 13.97 4.27 -2.53
N SER A 321 15.17 4.86 -2.68
CA SER A 321 16.28 4.20 -3.38
C SER A 321 16.68 2.88 -2.74
N SER A 322 16.64 2.82 -1.39
CA SER A 322 17.12 1.66 -0.63
C SER A 322 16.11 0.53 -0.58
N LEU A 323 14.82 0.86 -0.41
CA LEU A 323 13.73 -0.08 -0.19
C LEU A 323 12.90 -0.35 -1.44
N GLY A 324 13.08 0.42 -2.51
CA GLY A 324 12.27 0.32 -3.73
C GLY A 324 10.94 1.08 -3.64
N PRO A 325 10.07 0.91 -4.65
CA PRO A 325 8.78 1.60 -4.73
C PRO A 325 7.83 1.15 -3.61
N LEU A 326 6.88 2.04 -3.25
CA LEU A 326 5.88 1.77 -2.21
C LEU A 326 5.04 0.52 -2.48
N GLU A 327 4.83 0.18 -3.76
CA GLU A 327 3.99 -0.95 -4.17
C GLU A 327 4.71 -2.30 -4.10
N ASP A 328 6.02 -2.30 -4.35
CA ASP A 328 6.84 -3.51 -4.40
C ASP A 328 8.18 -3.28 -3.67
N PRO A 329 8.11 -3.06 -2.35
CA PRO A 329 9.31 -2.83 -1.57
C PRO A 329 10.15 -4.11 -1.46
N VAL A 330 11.44 -3.95 -1.33
CA VAL A 330 12.37 -5.08 -1.13
C VAL A 330 12.16 -5.70 0.25
N ILE A 331 11.61 -6.91 0.28
CA ILE A 331 11.33 -7.67 1.50
C ILE A 331 12.43 -8.71 1.74
N GLY A 332 12.96 -8.77 2.97
CA GLY A 332 13.91 -9.79 3.40
C GLY A 332 15.38 -9.48 3.08
N LYS A 333 16.28 -10.40 3.48
CA LYS A 333 17.71 -10.28 3.20
C LYS A 333 17.95 -10.39 1.70
N LYS A 334 18.60 -9.40 1.09
CA LYS A 334 19.12 -9.52 -0.27
C LYS A 334 19.94 -10.81 -0.35
N LYS A 335 19.54 -11.76 -1.20
CA LYS A 335 20.37 -12.94 -1.46
C LYS A 335 21.72 -12.43 -1.96
N LYS A 336 22.82 -12.79 -1.30
CA LYS A 336 24.18 -12.55 -1.77
C LYS A 336 24.40 -13.33 -3.07
N GLY A 337 23.96 -12.76 -4.18
CA GLY A 337 24.32 -13.22 -5.52
C GLY A 337 25.52 -12.40 -6.00
N LYS A 338 26.47 -13.02 -6.66
CA LYS A 338 27.58 -12.35 -7.36
C LYS A 338 26.96 -11.52 -8.50
N GLY A 339 26.78 -10.23 -8.30
CA GLY A 339 26.30 -9.25 -9.26
C GLY A 339 25.61 -8.10 -8.53
N GLU A 340 25.98 -6.87 -8.80
CA GLU A 340 25.23 -5.69 -8.39
C GLU A 340 23.82 -5.81 -8.98
N GLN A 341 22.81 -5.90 -8.11
CA GLN A 341 21.42 -5.85 -8.58
C GLN A 341 21.20 -4.48 -9.21
N ALA A 342 20.71 -4.47 -10.45
CA ALA A 342 20.30 -3.23 -11.10
C ALA A 342 19.40 -2.42 -10.18
N PRO A 343 19.54 -1.09 -10.12
CA PRO A 343 18.74 -0.24 -9.26
C PRO A 343 17.26 -0.45 -9.58
N THR A 344 16.44 -0.57 -8.54
CA THR A 344 14.99 -0.75 -8.68
C THR A 344 14.30 0.50 -9.24
N GLN A 345 14.98 1.65 -9.22
CA GLN A 345 14.53 2.93 -9.72
C GLN A 345 15.73 3.77 -10.19
N LYS A 346 15.49 4.71 -11.10
CA LYS A 346 16.43 5.77 -11.46
C LYS A 346 15.84 7.14 -11.14
N VAL A 347 16.69 8.14 -11.00
CA VAL A 347 16.29 9.51 -10.69
C VAL A 347 16.40 10.36 -11.96
N CYS A 348 15.35 11.13 -12.25
CA CYS A 348 15.39 12.08 -13.36
C CYS A 348 16.42 13.16 -13.09
N PRO A 349 17.37 13.45 -14.01
CA PRO A 349 18.40 14.47 -13.80
C PRO A 349 17.82 15.89 -13.71
N GLU A 350 16.69 16.17 -14.40
CA GLU A 350 16.06 17.48 -14.42
C GLU A 350 15.18 17.74 -13.18
N CYS A 351 14.14 16.92 -12.97
CA CYS A 351 13.16 17.20 -11.91
C CYS A 351 13.35 16.33 -10.67
N ARG A 352 14.36 15.46 -10.64
CA ARG A 352 14.73 14.58 -9.54
C ARG A 352 13.66 13.56 -9.15
N THR A 353 12.63 13.35 -9.98
CA THR A 353 11.59 12.35 -9.74
C THR A 353 12.16 10.92 -9.87
N TYR A 354 11.78 10.05 -8.92
CA TYR A 354 12.05 8.63 -9.02
C TYR A 354 11.19 8.01 -10.12
N VAL A 355 11.83 7.32 -11.04
CA VAL A 355 11.14 6.63 -12.14
C VAL A 355 11.68 5.20 -12.30
N PRO A 356 10.88 4.27 -12.85
CA PRO A 356 11.37 2.93 -13.16
C PRO A 356 12.58 2.98 -14.10
N PRO A 357 13.55 2.05 -13.99
CA PRO A 357 14.80 2.10 -14.75
C PRO A 357 14.60 2.11 -16.28
N ARG A 358 13.53 1.51 -16.76
CA ARG A 358 13.22 1.33 -18.19
C ARG A 358 12.51 2.52 -18.84
N VAL A 359 12.05 3.49 -18.06
CA VAL A 359 11.37 4.69 -18.60
C VAL A 359 12.34 5.54 -19.38
N MET A 360 12.03 5.85 -20.64
CA MET A 360 12.88 6.66 -21.53
C MET A 360 12.47 8.13 -21.57
N CYS A 361 11.24 8.47 -21.17
CA CYS A 361 10.75 9.82 -21.02
C CYS A 361 10.21 10.02 -19.60
N CYS A 362 10.68 11.05 -18.89
CA CYS A 362 10.19 11.34 -17.53
C CYS A 362 8.71 11.72 -17.57
N PRO A 363 7.82 11.01 -16.86
CA PRO A 363 6.38 11.32 -16.88
C PRO A 363 6.07 12.66 -16.20
N GLN A 364 7.00 13.19 -15.38
CA GLN A 364 6.78 14.41 -14.62
C GLN A 364 7.22 15.68 -15.38
N CYS A 365 8.37 15.65 -16.08
CA CYS A 365 8.93 16.82 -16.75
C CYS A 365 9.22 16.64 -18.23
N GLY A 366 8.98 15.46 -18.79
CA GLY A 366 9.24 15.19 -20.20
C GLY A 366 10.73 14.98 -20.58
N PHE A 367 11.66 14.95 -19.60
CA PHE A 367 13.07 14.70 -19.90
C PHE A 367 13.24 13.35 -20.59
N ASN A 368 13.93 13.35 -21.75
CA ASN A 368 14.25 12.14 -22.48
C ASN A 368 15.67 11.67 -22.18
N TRP A 369 15.80 10.43 -21.68
CA TRP A 369 17.11 9.83 -21.51
C TRP A 369 17.73 9.51 -22.88
N PRO A 370 19.03 9.82 -23.09
CA PRO A 370 19.72 9.43 -24.31
C PRO A 370 19.66 7.90 -24.45
N LYS A 371 19.34 7.43 -25.66
CA LYS A 371 19.45 6.00 -25.98
C LYS A 371 20.91 5.60 -25.81
N ALA A 372 21.20 4.65 -24.91
CA ALA A 372 22.52 4.07 -24.86
C ALA A 372 22.83 3.44 -26.23
N GLU A 373 23.95 3.81 -26.86
CA GLU A 373 24.42 3.12 -28.04
C GLU A 373 24.58 1.64 -27.72
N ALA A 374 23.80 0.83 -28.41
CA ALA A 374 23.68 -0.59 -28.11
C ALA A 374 25.00 -1.32 -28.37
N THR A 375 25.74 -1.63 -27.32
CA THR A 375 26.55 -2.85 -27.34
C THR A 375 25.55 -4.01 -27.50
N LYS A 376 25.67 -4.71 -28.64
CA LYS A 376 24.74 -5.75 -29.09
C LYS A 376 24.51 -6.82 -28.02
N ILE A 377 23.49 -6.64 -27.20
CA ILE A 377 22.81 -7.70 -26.46
C ILE A 377 21.35 -7.57 -26.83
N ASN A 378 20.83 -8.54 -27.59
CA ASN A 378 19.45 -8.59 -28.02
C ASN A 378 18.53 -8.77 -26.80
N MET A 379 18.03 -7.66 -26.27
CA MET A 379 16.86 -7.66 -25.38
C MET A 379 16.01 -6.43 -25.71
N THR A 380 14.84 -6.65 -26.27
CA THR A 380 13.83 -5.62 -26.52
C THR A 380 13.31 -5.06 -25.19
N ALA A 381 13.54 -3.77 -24.98
CA ALA A 381 13.08 -3.03 -23.79
C ALA A 381 11.78 -2.28 -24.09
N ASP A 382 10.87 -2.29 -23.15
CA ASP A 382 9.53 -1.72 -23.21
C ASP A 382 9.50 -0.28 -22.65
N GLU A 383 8.83 0.65 -23.35
CA GLU A 383 8.98 2.10 -23.17
C GLU A 383 8.03 2.76 -22.15
N ASN A 384 7.10 2.01 -21.48
CA ASN A 384 6.01 2.60 -20.69
C ASN A 384 5.87 2.04 -19.28
N ALA A 385 6.91 2.14 -18.43
CA ALA A 385 6.78 1.75 -17.03
C ALA A 385 6.56 2.97 -16.13
N ALA A 386 5.34 3.14 -15.62
CA ALA A 386 5.03 4.08 -14.57
C ALA A 386 5.72 3.68 -13.23
N PHE A 387 5.82 4.62 -12.29
CA PHE A 387 6.35 4.45 -10.92
C PHE A 387 5.77 3.23 -10.15
N LEU A 388 4.73 2.60 -10.66
CA LEU A 388 4.11 1.38 -10.16
C LEU A 388 4.81 0.15 -10.78
N SER A 389 5.12 -0.85 -9.97
CA SER A 389 6.00 -2.01 -10.27
C SER A 389 5.53 -2.95 -11.39
N LYS A 390 4.35 -2.73 -11.98
CA LYS A 390 3.81 -3.52 -13.06
C LYS A 390 3.56 -2.66 -14.29
N SER A 391 4.51 -2.70 -15.24
CA SER A 391 4.33 -2.03 -16.53
C SER A 391 3.19 -2.66 -17.32
N ILE A 392 2.26 -1.84 -17.77
CA ILE A 392 1.32 -2.23 -18.80
C ILE A 392 2.09 -2.28 -20.13
N ARG A 393 2.06 -3.43 -20.77
CA ARG A 393 2.66 -3.66 -22.09
C ARG A 393 1.56 -3.73 -23.12
N THR A 394 1.79 -3.16 -24.29
CA THR A 394 0.87 -3.28 -25.41
C THR A 394 1.44 -4.23 -26.45
N MET A 395 0.62 -5.16 -26.93
CA MET A 395 1.00 -6.12 -27.96
C MET A 395 0.00 -6.01 -29.13
N GLU A 396 0.50 -5.73 -30.33
CA GLU A 396 -0.30 -5.81 -31.55
C GLU A 396 -0.63 -7.26 -31.88
N LEU A 397 -1.86 -7.51 -32.31
CA LEU A 397 -2.38 -8.84 -32.57
C LEU A 397 -2.56 -9.11 -34.06
N SER A 398 -2.27 -10.35 -34.46
CA SER A 398 -2.68 -10.93 -35.75
C SER A 398 -3.97 -11.73 -35.61
N GLY A 399 -4.37 -12.14 -34.41
CA GLY A 399 -5.59 -12.88 -34.18
C GLY A 399 -5.81 -13.29 -32.74
N VAL A 400 -6.98 -13.86 -32.46
CA VAL A 400 -7.36 -14.45 -31.19
C VAL A 400 -7.94 -15.84 -31.45
N LYS A 401 -7.59 -16.83 -30.61
CA LYS A 401 -8.15 -18.19 -30.70
C LYS A 401 -8.77 -18.59 -29.37
N LEU A 402 -9.94 -19.18 -29.43
CA LEU A 402 -10.59 -19.81 -28.27
C LEU A 402 -10.42 -21.33 -28.38
N ARG A 403 -9.96 -21.97 -27.29
CA ARG A 403 -9.77 -23.41 -27.21
C ARG A 403 -10.21 -23.95 -25.86
N LEU A 404 -10.56 -25.23 -25.81
CA LEU A 404 -10.70 -25.97 -24.56
C LEU A 404 -9.31 -26.44 -24.12
N HIS A 405 -9.00 -26.29 -22.82
CA HIS A 405 -7.72 -26.67 -22.25
C HIS A 405 -7.96 -27.50 -20.98
N HIS A 406 -7.23 -28.61 -20.86
CA HIS A 406 -7.23 -29.43 -19.68
C HIS A 406 -5.98 -29.12 -18.85
N SER A 407 -6.17 -28.74 -17.59
CA SER A 407 -5.07 -28.50 -16.67
C SER A 407 -4.37 -29.81 -16.28
N LYS A 408 -3.17 -29.74 -15.73
CA LYS A 408 -2.44 -30.92 -15.22
C LYS A 408 -3.22 -31.72 -14.18
N ASN A 409 -4.19 -31.10 -13.51
CA ASN A 409 -5.07 -31.71 -12.52
C ASN A 409 -6.39 -32.23 -13.12
N GLY A 410 -6.50 -32.28 -14.46
CA GLY A 410 -7.70 -32.80 -15.16
C GLY A 410 -8.86 -31.79 -15.25
N ASN A 411 -8.73 -30.58 -14.69
CA ASN A 411 -9.80 -29.59 -14.79
C ASN A 411 -9.84 -28.97 -16.18
N GLU A 412 -11.02 -28.92 -16.75
CA GLU A 412 -11.29 -28.30 -18.04
C GLU A 412 -11.50 -26.78 -17.88
N CYS A 413 -10.95 -25.98 -18.80
CA CYS A 413 -11.12 -24.51 -18.80
C CYS A 413 -11.09 -23.95 -20.24
N PHE A 414 -11.71 -22.78 -20.45
CA PHE A 414 -11.52 -22.03 -21.68
C PHE A 414 -10.15 -21.37 -21.69
N ARG A 415 -9.45 -21.45 -22.84
CA ARG A 415 -8.21 -20.75 -23.12
C ARG A 415 -8.41 -19.79 -24.27
N LEU A 416 -8.29 -18.49 -24.00
CA LEU A 416 -8.15 -17.44 -25.02
C LEU A 416 -6.67 -17.21 -25.28
N GLU A 417 -6.23 -17.41 -26.50
CA GLU A 417 -4.86 -17.23 -26.96
C GLU A 417 -4.78 -16.02 -27.88
N TYR A 418 -4.06 -14.98 -27.46
CA TYR A 418 -3.81 -13.75 -28.20
C TYR A 418 -2.54 -13.92 -29.03
N ILE A 419 -2.67 -13.94 -30.34
CA ILE A 419 -1.58 -14.20 -31.27
C ILE A 419 -0.95 -12.88 -31.71
N PRO A 420 0.35 -12.64 -31.41
CA PRO A 420 1.02 -11.41 -31.76
C PRO A 420 1.18 -11.25 -33.26
N LYS A 421 1.29 -9.99 -33.72
CA LYS A 421 1.70 -9.64 -35.06
C LYS A 421 3.21 -9.61 -35.13
N GLY A 422 3.82 -10.54 -35.83
CA GLY A 422 5.27 -10.64 -36.01
C GLY A 422 5.83 -12.02 -35.66
N PHE A 423 7.06 -12.28 -36.14
CA PHE A 423 7.80 -13.51 -35.87
C PHE A 423 8.59 -13.35 -34.57
N PHE A 424 8.67 -14.40 -33.74
CA PHE A 424 9.45 -14.46 -32.49
C PHE A 424 8.85 -13.77 -31.26
N VAL A 425 7.53 -13.56 -31.24
CA VAL A 425 6.84 -13.10 -30.02
C VAL A 425 5.91 -14.20 -29.53
N ASP A 426 6.02 -14.57 -28.25
CA ASP A 426 5.16 -15.59 -27.65
C ASP A 426 3.72 -15.10 -27.51
N SER A 427 2.77 -16.00 -27.80
CA SER A 427 1.34 -15.72 -27.59
C SER A 427 1.02 -15.60 -26.09
N ILE A 428 0.08 -14.73 -25.77
CA ILE A 428 -0.44 -14.57 -24.40
C ILE A 428 -1.75 -15.35 -24.28
N SER A 429 -1.94 -16.04 -23.18
CA SER A 429 -3.14 -16.83 -22.94
C SER A 429 -3.82 -16.46 -21.62
N GLU A 430 -5.14 -16.30 -21.65
CA GLU A 430 -6.00 -16.24 -20.48
C GLU A 430 -6.74 -17.56 -20.30
N TYR A 431 -6.88 -18.01 -19.05
CA TYR A 431 -7.54 -19.26 -18.67
C TYR A 431 -8.75 -18.98 -17.80
N PHE A 432 -9.90 -19.56 -18.13
CA PHE A 432 -11.17 -19.33 -17.44
C PHE A 432 -11.79 -20.68 -17.04
N ALA A 433 -11.77 -20.97 -15.75
CA ALA A 433 -12.39 -22.18 -15.19
C ALA A 433 -13.93 -22.03 -15.27
N HIS A 434 -14.54 -22.56 -16.31
CA HIS A 434 -15.99 -22.43 -16.54
C HIS A 434 -16.84 -23.16 -15.50
N GLN A 435 -16.26 -24.08 -14.74
CA GLN A 435 -16.90 -24.79 -13.64
C GLN A 435 -17.00 -23.96 -12.35
N THR A 436 -16.34 -22.79 -12.28
CA THR A 436 -16.42 -21.87 -11.14
C THR A 436 -17.22 -20.62 -11.52
N GLU A 437 -18.07 -20.15 -10.61
CA GLU A 437 -18.85 -18.92 -10.84
C GLU A 437 -17.96 -17.72 -11.21
N TRP A 438 -16.83 -17.57 -10.52
CA TRP A 438 -15.89 -16.48 -10.78
C TRP A 438 -15.19 -16.60 -12.14
N GLY A 439 -14.74 -17.80 -12.51
CA GLY A 439 -14.11 -18.06 -13.82
C GLY A 439 -15.09 -17.88 -14.96
N TRP A 440 -16.33 -18.34 -14.79
CA TRP A 440 -17.40 -18.16 -15.74
C TRP A 440 -17.75 -16.69 -15.97
N ARG A 441 -17.95 -15.90 -14.90
CA ARG A 441 -18.22 -14.45 -15.01
C ARG A 441 -17.12 -13.71 -15.77
N LYS A 442 -15.86 -14.05 -15.53
CA LYS A 442 -14.73 -13.46 -16.27
C LYS A 442 -14.74 -13.84 -17.73
N PHE A 443 -15.05 -15.08 -18.05
CA PHE A 443 -15.17 -15.52 -19.43
C PHE A 443 -16.30 -14.78 -20.14
N LEU A 444 -17.46 -14.60 -19.51
CA LEU A 444 -18.60 -13.86 -20.06
C LEU A 444 -18.20 -12.43 -20.47
N VAL A 445 -17.46 -11.72 -19.66
CA VAL A 445 -16.98 -10.37 -20.00
C VAL A 445 -16.14 -10.41 -21.28
N ARG A 446 -15.17 -11.31 -21.37
CA ARG A 446 -14.32 -11.47 -22.56
C ARG A 446 -15.11 -11.93 -23.80
N ALA A 447 -16.06 -12.82 -23.59
CA ALA A 447 -16.91 -13.29 -24.67
C ALA A 447 -17.74 -12.16 -25.29
N ILE A 448 -18.32 -11.28 -24.46
CA ILE A 448 -19.05 -10.10 -24.91
C ILE A 448 -18.11 -9.14 -25.67
N GLU A 449 -16.93 -8.83 -25.13
CA GLU A 449 -15.96 -7.95 -25.78
C GLU A 449 -15.54 -8.48 -27.18
N LEU A 450 -15.35 -9.79 -27.30
CA LEU A 450 -14.90 -10.44 -28.53
C LEU A 450 -16.06 -10.86 -29.46
N GLY A 451 -17.32 -10.66 -29.05
CA GLY A 451 -18.50 -11.09 -29.78
C GLY A 451 -18.61 -12.61 -29.96
N ILE A 452 -18.17 -13.37 -28.92
CA ILE A 452 -18.28 -14.84 -28.91
C ILE A 452 -19.68 -15.24 -28.47
N SER A 453 -20.36 -16.03 -29.25
CA SER A 453 -21.67 -16.60 -28.91
C SER A 453 -21.49 -17.76 -27.94
N ILE A 454 -22.12 -17.66 -26.76
CA ILE A 454 -22.11 -18.72 -25.75
C ILE A 454 -23.21 -19.73 -26.10
N LYS A 455 -22.84 -21.00 -26.07
CA LYS A 455 -23.71 -22.16 -26.37
C LYS A 455 -23.89 -23.00 -25.11
N ASP A 456 -24.80 -23.97 -25.18
CA ASP A 456 -25.18 -24.82 -24.06
C ASP A 456 -24.02 -25.70 -23.56
N THR A 457 -23.08 -26.04 -24.42
CA THR A 457 -21.89 -26.80 -24.03
C THR A 457 -20.58 -26.04 -24.28
N PRO A 458 -19.52 -26.32 -23.51
CA PRO A 458 -18.19 -25.77 -23.75
C PRO A 458 -17.66 -26.07 -25.16
N ALA A 459 -17.87 -27.30 -25.66
CA ALA A 459 -17.45 -27.72 -26.99
C ALA A 459 -18.11 -26.92 -28.11
N GLU A 460 -19.38 -26.62 -27.99
CA GLU A 460 -20.11 -25.79 -28.95
C GLU A 460 -19.69 -24.32 -28.83
N THR A 461 -19.41 -23.83 -27.62
CA THR A 461 -18.96 -22.46 -27.42
C THR A 461 -17.61 -22.20 -28.07
N ILE A 462 -16.64 -23.13 -28.01
CA ILE A 462 -15.34 -22.96 -28.69
C ILE A 462 -15.42 -22.98 -30.20
N SER A 463 -16.49 -23.56 -30.75
CA SER A 463 -16.76 -23.58 -32.20
C SER A 463 -17.39 -22.27 -32.71
N SER A 464 -17.78 -21.37 -31.79
CA SER A 464 -18.35 -20.08 -32.15
C SER A 464 -17.27 -19.15 -32.71
N PRO A 465 -17.58 -18.44 -33.84
CA PRO A 465 -16.63 -17.50 -34.42
C PRO A 465 -16.40 -16.31 -33.47
N ILE A 466 -15.16 -15.84 -33.42
CA ILE A 466 -14.81 -14.57 -32.77
C ILE A 466 -15.13 -13.44 -33.72
N GLN A 467 -16.15 -12.64 -33.42
CA GLN A 467 -16.67 -11.60 -34.30
C GLN A 467 -15.84 -10.32 -34.28
N LYS A 468 -15.22 -10.03 -33.14
CA LYS A 468 -14.42 -8.81 -32.92
C LYS A 468 -12.98 -9.19 -32.55
N ILE A 469 -12.05 -8.94 -33.46
CA ILE A 469 -10.62 -9.18 -33.20
C ILE A 469 -9.99 -7.84 -32.78
N PRO A 470 -9.44 -7.72 -31.57
CA PRO A 470 -8.76 -6.49 -31.14
C PRO A 470 -7.48 -6.27 -31.95
N ARG A 471 -7.17 -5.01 -32.23
CA ARG A 471 -5.93 -4.60 -32.89
C ARG A 471 -4.71 -4.85 -32.00
N SER A 472 -4.86 -4.59 -30.69
CA SER A 472 -3.82 -4.81 -29.69
C SER A 472 -4.44 -5.12 -28.33
N ILE A 473 -3.61 -5.62 -27.42
CA ILE A 473 -3.96 -5.81 -26.02
C ILE A 473 -2.97 -5.09 -25.11
N ASP A 474 -3.50 -4.54 -24.02
CA ASP A 474 -2.69 -4.11 -22.89
C ASP A 474 -2.62 -5.24 -21.87
N TYR A 475 -1.43 -5.61 -21.45
CA TYR A 475 -1.22 -6.69 -20.51
C TYR A 475 -0.10 -6.37 -19.50
N VAL A 476 -0.10 -7.10 -18.40
CA VAL A 476 0.91 -7.02 -17.34
C VAL A 476 1.48 -8.41 -17.10
N ILE A 477 2.78 -8.52 -16.96
CA ILE A 477 3.41 -9.78 -16.52
C ILE A 477 3.45 -9.82 -14.99
N ASP A 478 2.75 -10.81 -14.41
CA ASP A 478 2.73 -11.07 -12.98
C ASP A 478 3.50 -12.36 -12.70
N SER A 479 4.74 -12.20 -12.21
CA SER A 479 5.70 -13.28 -11.99
C SER A 479 6.01 -14.14 -13.24
N LYS A 480 5.22 -15.14 -13.53
CA LYS A 480 5.38 -16.05 -14.68
C LYS A 480 4.24 -15.96 -15.71
N TYR A 481 3.17 -15.20 -15.42
CA TYR A 481 1.98 -15.19 -16.25
C TYR A 481 1.64 -13.79 -16.73
N ALA A 482 1.30 -13.65 -18.00
CA ALA A 482 0.72 -12.43 -18.55
C ALA A 482 -0.77 -12.36 -18.18
N ARG A 483 -1.22 -11.17 -17.72
CA ARG A 483 -2.63 -10.87 -17.48
C ARG A 483 -3.08 -9.77 -18.41
N VAL A 484 -4.04 -10.05 -19.28
CA VAL A 484 -4.62 -9.06 -20.16
C VAL A 484 -5.47 -8.08 -19.37
N LYS A 485 -5.20 -6.79 -19.52
CA LYS A 485 -5.88 -5.70 -18.83
C LYS A 485 -6.99 -5.10 -19.71
N ARG A 486 -6.69 -4.87 -20.98
CA ARG A 486 -7.60 -4.21 -21.92
C ARG A 486 -7.46 -4.80 -23.31
N LEU A 487 -8.58 -4.90 -24.03
CA LEU A 487 -8.62 -5.14 -25.48
C LEU A 487 -8.80 -3.79 -26.18
N ILE A 488 -8.02 -3.53 -27.23
CA ILE A 488 -8.05 -2.28 -28.00
C ILE A 488 -8.52 -2.61 -29.42
N PHE A 489 -9.65 -2.04 -29.83
CA PHE A 489 -10.26 -2.23 -31.14
C PHE A 489 -9.95 -1.05 -32.07
N ALA A 490 -10.06 -1.23 -33.37
CA ALA A 490 -9.71 -0.22 -34.39
C ALA A 490 -10.53 1.10 -34.27
N GLU A 491 -11.73 1.04 -33.72
CA GLU A 491 -12.64 2.19 -33.55
C GLU A 491 -12.38 3.02 -32.28
N ASP A 492 -11.50 2.57 -31.37
CA ASP A 492 -11.23 3.24 -30.08
C ASP A 492 -10.28 4.48 -30.17
N ASN A 493 -9.96 4.93 -31.38
CA ASN A 493 -9.04 6.07 -31.57
C ASN A 493 -9.64 7.46 -31.25
N SER A 494 -10.93 7.56 -30.90
CA SER A 494 -11.62 8.85 -30.67
C SER A 494 -11.60 9.36 -29.22
N GLU A 495 -11.12 8.58 -28.22
CA GLU A 495 -11.17 8.95 -26.80
C GLU A 495 -9.80 9.04 -26.11
N ARG A 496 -8.68 9.12 -26.83
CA ARG A 496 -7.37 9.27 -26.20
C ARG A 496 -7.07 10.69 -25.66
N PHE A 497 -7.97 11.64 -25.82
CA PHE A 497 -7.83 13.02 -25.32
C PHE A 497 -9.15 13.54 -24.76
N LYS A 498 -9.59 13.03 -23.61
CA LYS A 498 -10.44 13.76 -22.67
C LYS A 498 -10.35 13.11 -21.30
N VAL A 499 -9.85 13.94 -20.39
CA VAL A 499 -9.68 13.91 -18.94
C VAL A 499 -8.29 13.55 -18.48
#